data_eb3568b684c0a29b10c6457f30cf6d12
#
_entry.id   eb3568b684c0a29b10c6457f30cf6d12
#
_cell.length_a   1.000
_cell.length_b   1.000
_cell.length_c   1.000
_cell.angle_alpha   90.00
_cell.angle_beta   90.00
_cell.angle_gamma   90.00
#
_symmetry.space_group_name_H-M   'P 1'
#
loop_
_entity.id
_entity.type
_entity.pdbx_description
1 polymer ?
#
loop_
_entity_poly.entity_id
_entity_poly.type
_entity_poly.pdbx_seq_one_letter_code
_entity_poly.pdbx_strand_id
1 'polypeptide(L)'
;MSDLFGGLGGLMKGLSGFMPQDDPDVALMMAGSEVSDLQKQENDLYAQIGKQALAQGRVQFPELEKKLHLVQENLSAAQGKLQNAQAGKREKNCARRAEEEARLCPSCNNMNPEGVKFCQECGARLGAQKCAQCGASLSPGTRFCGECGARQEG
;
A
#
# COMPACT_ATOMS: atom_id res chain seq x y z
N MET A 1 -10.82 -31.07 -25.94
CA MET A 1 -10.72 -29.61 -26.18
C MET A 1 -10.53 -28.95 -24.82
N SER A 2 -9.32 -28.99 -24.36
CA SER A 2 -9.01 -28.53 -22.99
C SER A 2 -7.51 -28.29 -23.02
N ASP A 3 -7.04 -27.09 -23.00
CA ASP A 3 -5.68 -26.71 -22.67
C ASP A 3 -5.28 -25.35 -23.25
N LEU A 4 -6.29 -24.43 -23.36
CA LEU A 4 -5.97 -23.09 -23.87
C LEU A 4 -5.72 -22.08 -22.73
N PHE A 5 -5.89 -22.46 -21.46
CA PHE A 5 -5.71 -21.56 -20.31
C PHE A 5 -4.44 -21.78 -19.47
N GLY A 6 -3.66 -22.85 -19.79
CA GLY A 6 -2.39 -23.13 -19.09
C GLY A 6 -1.22 -22.19 -19.45
N GLY A 7 -1.35 -21.41 -20.51
CA GLY A 7 -0.24 -20.63 -21.05
C GLY A 7 -0.01 -19.24 -20.44
N LEU A 8 -1.03 -18.63 -19.83
CA LEU A 8 -0.88 -17.26 -19.33
C LEU A 8 -0.11 -17.15 -18.00
N GLY A 9 -0.22 -18.17 -17.14
CA GLY A 9 0.51 -18.17 -15.86
C GLY A 9 2.03 -18.30 -16.00
N GLY A 10 2.48 -18.92 -17.08
CA GLY A 10 3.92 -19.08 -17.39
C GLY A 10 4.58 -17.80 -17.93
N LEU A 11 3.82 -16.97 -18.64
CA LEU A 11 4.33 -15.71 -19.21
C LEU A 11 4.52 -14.63 -18.12
N MET A 12 3.69 -14.59 -17.10
CA MET A 12 3.85 -13.64 -16.00
C MET A 12 5.05 -13.98 -15.10
N LYS A 13 5.41 -15.25 -14.96
CA LYS A 13 6.57 -15.68 -14.18
C LYS A 13 7.91 -15.29 -14.84
N GLY A 14 7.92 -15.09 -16.16
CA GLY A 14 9.09 -14.60 -16.90
C GLY A 14 9.29 -13.09 -16.87
N LEU A 15 8.20 -12.31 -16.65
CA LEU A 15 8.29 -10.85 -16.58
C LEU A 15 8.66 -10.32 -15.18
N SER A 16 8.53 -11.16 -14.13
CA SER A 16 8.84 -10.75 -12.76
C SER A 16 10.32 -10.38 -12.54
N GLY A 17 11.22 -10.79 -13.43
CA GLY A 17 12.64 -10.45 -13.38
C GLY A 17 12.99 -9.07 -13.96
N PHE A 18 12.06 -8.42 -14.65
CA PHE A 18 12.31 -7.13 -15.32
C PHE A 18 11.59 -5.93 -14.66
N MET A 19 10.70 -6.19 -13.70
CA MET A 19 10.03 -5.14 -12.95
C MET A 19 10.80 -4.81 -11.67
N PRO A 20 10.95 -3.53 -11.31
CA PRO A 20 11.56 -3.14 -10.04
C PRO A 20 10.73 -3.72 -8.90
N GLN A 21 11.33 -4.64 -8.14
CA GLN A 21 10.67 -5.34 -7.03
C GLN A 21 10.34 -4.41 -5.86
N ASP A 22 10.88 -3.20 -5.86
CA ASP A 22 10.68 -2.20 -4.82
C ASP A 22 9.47 -1.30 -5.06
N ASP A 23 8.75 -1.48 -6.18
CA ASP A 23 7.53 -0.72 -6.46
C ASP A 23 6.33 -1.34 -5.69
N PRO A 24 5.71 -0.57 -4.76
CA PRO A 24 4.59 -1.06 -3.96
C PRO A 24 3.36 -1.43 -4.82
N ASP A 25 3.19 -0.83 -5.98
CA ASP A 25 2.09 -1.15 -6.89
C ASP A 25 2.31 -2.50 -7.57
N VAL A 26 3.54 -2.82 -7.93
CA VAL A 26 3.92 -4.13 -8.47
C VAL A 26 3.74 -5.21 -7.41
N ALA A 27 4.22 -4.98 -6.19
CA ALA A 27 4.05 -5.92 -5.08
C ALA A 27 2.56 -6.18 -4.76
N LEU A 28 1.74 -5.14 -4.79
CA LEU A 28 0.30 -5.25 -4.58
C LEU A 28 -0.39 -6.08 -5.68
N MET A 29 -0.05 -5.84 -6.94
CA MET A 29 -0.60 -6.57 -8.07
C MET A 29 -0.20 -8.05 -8.04
N MET A 30 1.06 -8.35 -7.75
CA MET A 30 1.56 -9.72 -7.65
C MET A 30 0.89 -10.49 -6.49
N ALA A 31 0.81 -9.88 -5.31
CA ALA A 31 0.14 -10.49 -4.15
C ALA A 31 -1.37 -10.68 -4.39
N GLY A 32 -2.02 -9.76 -5.08
CA GLY A 32 -3.43 -9.89 -5.48
C GLY A 32 -3.66 -11.04 -6.45
N SER A 33 -2.77 -11.21 -7.43
CA SER A 33 -2.83 -12.35 -8.37
C SER A 33 -2.61 -13.67 -7.66
N GLU A 34 -1.62 -13.75 -6.76
CA GLU A 34 -1.34 -14.96 -5.97
C GLU A 34 -2.56 -15.39 -5.13
N VAL A 35 -3.21 -14.43 -4.46
CA VAL A 35 -4.45 -14.69 -3.69
C VAL A 35 -5.57 -15.21 -4.60
N SER A 36 -5.77 -14.58 -5.76
CA SER A 36 -6.82 -14.99 -6.70
C SER A 36 -6.60 -16.41 -7.24
N ASP A 37 -5.36 -16.76 -7.56
CA ASP A 37 -5.02 -18.08 -8.09
C ASP A 37 -5.16 -19.17 -7.02
N LEU A 38 -4.78 -18.89 -5.77
CA LEU A 38 -4.96 -19.81 -4.65
C LEU A 38 -6.44 -20.01 -4.30
N GLN A 39 -7.26 -18.97 -4.37
CA GLN A 39 -8.71 -19.08 -4.18
C GLN A 39 -9.36 -19.96 -5.26
N LYS A 40 -8.92 -19.86 -6.52
CA LYS A 40 -9.38 -20.76 -7.57
C LYS A 40 -9.02 -22.21 -7.28
N GLN A 41 -7.77 -22.46 -6.86
CA GLN A 41 -7.32 -23.80 -6.51
C GLN A 41 -8.12 -24.38 -5.34
N GLU A 42 -8.40 -23.58 -4.33
CA GLU A 42 -9.24 -23.99 -3.19
C GLU A 42 -10.64 -24.39 -3.66
N ASN A 43 -11.30 -23.57 -4.48
CA ASN A 43 -12.62 -23.86 -5.03
C ASN A 43 -12.63 -25.12 -5.91
N ASP A 44 -11.58 -25.34 -6.71
CA ASP A 44 -11.44 -26.54 -7.54
C ASP A 44 -11.29 -27.79 -6.69
N LEU A 45 -10.57 -27.72 -5.56
CA LEU A 45 -10.46 -28.84 -4.62
C LEU A 45 -11.79 -29.15 -3.93
N TYR A 46 -12.53 -28.15 -3.50
CA TYR A 46 -13.88 -28.37 -2.97
C TYR A 46 -14.81 -29.02 -4.00
N ALA A 47 -14.74 -28.57 -5.25
CA ALA A 47 -15.53 -29.17 -6.33
C ALA A 47 -15.14 -30.62 -6.60
N GLN A 48 -13.84 -30.95 -6.53
CA GLN A 48 -13.37 -32.34 -6.69
C GLN A 48 -13.82 -33.23 -5.53
N ILE A 49 -13.72 -32.76 -4.28
CA ILE A 49 -14.20 -33.46 -3.09
C ILE A 49 -15.70 -33.72 -3.23
N GLY A 50 -16.48 -32.69 -3.59
CA GLY A 50 -17.93 -32.83 -3.77
C GLY A 50 -18.31 -33.84 -4.85
N LYS A 51 -17.65 -33.82 -6.01
CA LYS A 51 -17.87 -34.77 -7.11
C LYS A 51 -17.54 -36.20 -6.70
N GLN A 52 -16.41 -36.39 -6.00
CA GLN A 52 -16.00 -37.73 -5.55
C GLN A 52 -16.89 -38.24 -4.43
N ALA A 53 -17.33 -37.41 -3.50
CA ALA A 53 -18.28 -37.77 -2.46
C ALA A 53 -19.60 -38.27 -3.05
N LEU A 54 -20.12 -37.57 -4.04
CA LEU A 54 -21.35 -37.98 -4.73
C LEU A 54 -21.20 -39.28 -5.53
N ALA A 55 -20.03 -39.46 -6.18
CA ALA A 55 -19.79 -40.63 -7.02
C ALA A 55 -19.49 -41.91 -6.23
N GLN A 56 -18.83 -41.80 -5.08
CA GLN A 56 -18.30 -42.96 -4.35
C GLN A 56 -18.99 -43.21 -3.01
N GLY A 57 -19.89 -42.35 -2.57
CA GLY A 57 -20.55 -42.41 -1.26
C GLY A 57 -19.56 -42.39 -0.08
N ARG A 58 -18.34 -41.94 -0.30
CA ARG A 58 -17.29 -41.85 0.71
C ARG A 58 -17.36 -40.55 1.48
N VAL A 59 -17.10 -40.63 2.78
CA VAL A 59 -17.13 -39.45 3.68
C VAL A 59 -15.72 -38.87 3.92
N GLN A 60 -14.65 -39.60 3.53
CA GLN A 60 -13.26 -39.17 3.81
C GLN A 60 -12.41 -39.22 2.54
N PHE A 61 -11.67 -38.15 2.28
CA PHE A 61 -10.78 -37.95 1.13
C PHE A 61 -9.41 -37.48 1.58
N PRO A 62 -8.61 -38.30 2.30
CA PRO A 62 -7.40 -37.82 3.00
C PRO A 62 -6.38 -37.14 2.09
N GLU A 63 -6.25 -37.55 0.84
CA GLU A 63 -5.31 -36.94 -0.11
C GLU A 63 -5.79 -35.58 -0.61
N LEU A 64 -7.10 -35.39 -0.81
CA LEU A 64 -7.66 -34.11 -1.20
C LEU A 64 -7.71 -33.12 0.01
N GLU A 65 -8.00 -33.66 1.18
CA GLU A 65 -7.98 -32.88 2.44
C GLU A 65 -6.58 -32.33 2.72
N LYS A 66 -5.52 -33.13 2.57
CA LYS A 66 -4.13 -32.69 2.69
C LYS A 66 -3.80 -31.56 1.70
N LYS A 67 -4.20 -31.74 0.42
CA LYS A 67 -3.99 -30.72 -0.61
C LYS A 67 -4.74 -29.44 -0.28
N LEU A 68 -5.98 -29.55 0.16
CA LEU A 68 -6.80 -28.41 0.57
C LEU A 68 -6.16 -27.65 1.72
N HIS A 69 -5.68 -28.36 2.75
CA HIS A 69 -4.99 -27.75 3.88
C HIS A 69 -3.75 -26.98 3.43
N LEU A 70 -2.93 -27.56 2.55
CA LEU A 70 -1.75 -26.89 2.00
C LEU A 70 -2.11 -25.61 1.21
N VAL A 71 -3.19 -25.67 0.42
CA VAL A 71 -3.67 -24.49 -0.34
C VAL A 71 -4.17 -23.42 0.62
N GLN A 72 -4.87 -23.78 1.69
CA GLN A 72 -5.35 -22.85 2.70
C GLN A 72 -4.22 -22.17 3.48
N GLU A 73 -3.17 -22.93 3.82
CA GLU A 73 -1.96 -22.35 4.43
C GLU A 73 -1.29 -21.32 3.50
N ASN A 74 -1.12 -21.68 2.22
CA ASN A 74 -0.55 -20.79 1.22
C ASN A 74 -1.43 -19.55 1.00
N LEU A 75 -2.74 -19.72 0.98
CA LEU A 75 -3.70 -18.61 0.85
C LEU A 75 -3.58 -17.64 2.02
N SER A 76 -3.49 -18.15 3.25
CA SER A 76 -3.28 -17.33 4.44
C SER A 76 -1.98 -16.52 4.37
N ALA A 77 -0.90 -17.18 3.94
CA ALA A 77 0.40 -16.51 3.76
C ALA A 77 0.35 -15.44 2.65
N ALA A 78 -0.32 -15.73 1.53
CA ALA A 78 -0.49 -14.78 0.43
C ALA A 78 -1.35 -13.57 0.83
N GLN A 79 -2.41 -13.79 1.61
CA GLN A 79 -3.23 -12.70 2.18
C GLN A 79 -2.41 -11.81 3.11
N GLY A 80 -1.52 -12.38 3.93
CA GLY A 80 -0.60 -11.60 4.77
C GLY A 80 0.34 -10.72 3.94
N LYS A 81 0.91 -11.25 2.85
CA LYS A 81 1.75 -10.45 1.92
C LYS A 81 0.95 -9.31 1.30
N LEU A 82 -0.29 -9.57 0.88
CA LEU A 82 -1.18 -8.57 0.30
C LEU A 82 -1.48 -7.43 1.29
N GLN A 83 -1.78 -7.76 2.55
CA GLN A 83 -2.02 -6.77 3.60
C GLN A 83 -0.79 -5.90 3.86
N ASN A 84 0.39 -6.51 3.93
CA ASN A 84 1.65 -5.79 4.13
C ASN A 84 1.95 -4.84 2.94
N ALA A 85 1.73 -5.29 1.70
CA ALA A 85 1.88 -4.46 0.52
C ALA A 85 0.91 -3.26 0.52
N GLN A 86 -0.34 -3.48 0.94
CA GLN A 86 -1.33 -2.41 1.09
C GLN A 86 -0.93 -1.40 2.17
N ALA A 87 -0.43 -1.86 3.31
CA ALA A 87 0.05 -1.00 4.39
C ALA A 87 1.22 -0.13 3.93
N GLY A 88 2.23 -0.72 3.29
CA GLY A 88 3.38 0.02 2.75
C GLY A 88 2.99 1.06 1.69
N LYS A 89 2.00 0.74 0.84
CA LYS A 89 1.46 1.71 -0.12
C LYS A 89 0.76 2.88 0.58
N ARG A 90 -0.03 2.61 1.63
CA ARG A 90 -0.70 3.65 2.42
C ARG A 90 0.31 4.58 3.10
N GLU A 91 1.37 4.02 3.69
CA GLU A 91 2.43 4.80 4.32
C GLU A 91 3.15 5.72 3.32
N LYS A 92 3.55 5.18 2.16
CA LYS A 92 4.18 5.98 1.09
C LYS A 92 3.27 7.09 0.58
N ASN A 93 1.98 6.80 0.38
CA ASN A 93 1.02 7.81 -0.03
C ASN A 93 0.79 8.89 1.05
N CYS A 94 0.78 8.50 2.32
CA CYS A 94 0.65 9.44 3.43
C CYS A 94 1.88 10.36 3.53
N ALA A 95 3.08 9.79 3.42
CA ALA A 95 4.32 10.56 3.40
C ALA A 95 4.36 11.55 2.22
N ARG A 96 4.01 11.11 1.00
CA ARG A 96 3.96 12.00 -0.16
C ARG A 96 2.96 13.15 0.02
N ARG A 97 1.77 12.86 0.56
CA ARG A 97 0.78 13.91 0.85
C ARG A 97 1.30 14.93 1.87
N ALA A 98 1.95 14.44 2.94
CA ALA A 98 2.54 15.31 3.94
C ALA A 98 3.64 16.22 3.35
N GLU A 99 4.46 15.69 2.44
CA GLU A 99 5.46 16.47 1.70
C GLU A 99 4.82 17.49 0.75
N GLU A 100 3.77 17.10 0.03
CA GLU A 100 3.01 18.02 -0.84
C GLU A 100 2.36 19.14 -0.02
N GLU A 101 1.71 18.80 1.10
CA GLU A 101 1.09 19.77 2.01
C GLU A 101 2.12 20.72 2.64
N ALA A 102 3.30 20.21 3.01
CA ALA A 102 4.39 21.05 3.55
C ALA A 102 4.92 22.07 2.53
N ARG A 103 4.72 21.84 1.23
CA ARG A 103 5.12 22.75 0.14
C ARG A 103 4.03 23.75 -0.24
N LEU A 104 2.80 23.57 0.24
CA LEU A 104 1.72 24.52 0.00
C LEU A 104 1.90 25.77 0.86
N CYS A 105 1.71 26.92 0.23
CA CYS A 105 1.72 28.19 0.94
C CYS A 105 0.46 28.33 1.82
N PRO A 106 0.58 28.57 3.14
CA PRO A 106 -0.58 28.74 4.01
C PRO A 106 -1.41 30.00 3.73
N SER A 107 -0.85 30.96 2.97
CA SER A 107 -1.53 32.22 2.67
C SER A 107 -2.27 32.21 1.33
N CYS A 108 -1.71 31.57 0.30
CA CYS A 108 -2.28 31.60 -1.06
C CYS A 108 -2.48 30.20 -1.67
N ASN A 109 -2.17 29.12 -0.94
CA ASN A 109 -2.23 27.72 -1.38
C ASN A 109 -1.41 27.40 -2.64
N ASN A 110 -0.49 28.28 -3.04
CA ASN A 110 0.40 28.00 -4.15
C ASN A 110 1.43 26.95 -3.76
N MET A 111 1.70 26.00 -4.66
CA MET A 111 2.72 24.97 -4.47
C MET A 111 4.10 25.57 -4.74
N ASN A 112 5.03 25.34 -3.84
CA ASN A 112 6.39 25.88 -3.94
C ASN A 112 7.41 24.74 -4.09
N PRO A 113 8.57 24.99 -4.71
CA PRO A 113 9.68 24.03 -4.74
C PRO A 113 10.16 23.69 -3.33
N GLU A 114 10.77 22.51 -3.22
CA GLU A 114 11.35 22.07 -1.96
C GLU A 114 12.51 23.01 -1.52
N GLY A 115 12.59 23.26 -0.21
CA GLY A 115 13.69 24.03 0.40
C GLY A 115 13.58 25.55 0.25
N VAL A 116 12.55 26.09 -0.38
CA VAL A 116 12.34 27.54 -0.44
C VAL A 116 11.78 28.08 0.88
N LYS A 117 12.31 29.23 1.31
CA LYS A 117 11.92 29.87 2.58
C LYS A 117 10.72 30.80 2.45
N PHE A 118 10.43 31.27 1.24
CA PHE A 118 9.37 32.22 0.95
C PHE A 118 8.55 31.73 -0.25
N CYS A 119 7.25 31.98 -0.22
CA CYS A 119 6.38 31.67 -1.34
C CYS A 119 6.74 32.55 -2.54
N GLN A 120 6.91 31.90 -3.68
CA GLN A 120 7.29 32.58 -4.91
C GLN A 120 6.17 33.48 -5.47
N GLU A 121 4.91 33.20 -5.08
CA GLU A 121 3.75 33.93 -5.55
C GLU A 121 3.38 35.12 -4.65
N CYS A 122 3.26 34.87 -3.34
CA CYS A 122 2.78 35.92 -2.41
C CYS A 122 3.83 36.45 -1.43
N GLY A 123 5.06 35.90 -1.45
CA GLY A 123 6.14 36.32 -0.56
C GLY A 123 5.98 35.84 0.90
N ALA A 124 4.92 35.14 1.24
CA ALA A 124 4.72 34.63 2.61
C ALA A 124 5.82 33.63 2.99
N ARG A 125 6.28 33.70 4.24
CA ARG A 125 7.32 32.79 4.74
C ARG A 125 6.79 31.38 4.86
N LEU A 126 7.54 30.40 4.32
CA LEU A 126 7.23 28.98 4.33
C LEU A 126 8.03 28.26 5.41
N GLY A 127 7.46 27.15 5.93
CA GLY A 127 8.11 26.29 6.91
C GLY A 127 7.82 26.65 8.37
N ALA A 128 8.16 25.70 9.25
CA ALA A 128 7.98 25.87 10.68
C ALA A 128 8.92 26.97 11.21
N GLN A 129 8.35 27.96 11.86
CA GLN A 129 9.09 28.98 12.56
C GLN A 129 9.26 28.57 14.03
N LYS A 130 10.38 28.96 14.62
CA LYS A 130 10.58 28.80 16.06
C LYS A 130 10.44 30.15 16.73
N CYS A 131 9.76 30.14 17.87
CA CYS A 131 9.66 31.34 18.69
C CYS A 131 11.05 31.82 19.13
N ALA A 132 11.36 33.10 18.93
CA ALA A 132 12.64 33.67 19.29
C ALA A 132 12.89 33.66 20.82
N GLN A 133 11.83 33.63 21.64
CA GLN A 133 11.95 33.69 23.10
C GLN A 133 11.95 32.29 23.74
N CYS A 134 11.05 31.40 23.33
CA CYS A 134 10.90 30.09 24.01
C CYS A 134 11.27 28.88 23.12
N GLY A 135 11.58 29.10 21.84
CA GLY A 135 11.93 27.99 20.92
C GLY A 135 10.78 27.13 20.47
N ALA A 136 9.55 27.38 20.91
CA ALA A 136 8.37 26.61 20.51
C ALA A 136 8.12 26.73 19.00
N SER A 137 7.65 25.64 18.39
CA SER A 137 7.28 25.64 16.97
C SER A 137 6.05 26.51 16.74
N LEU A 138 6.15 27.40 15.77
CA LEU A 138 5.08 28.31 15.38
C LEU A 138 4.52 27.93 14.03
N SER A 139 3.21 28.01 13.87
CA SER A 139 2.58 27.90 12.57
C SER A 139 2.97 29.08 11.68
N PRO A 140 3.14 28.89 10.37
CA PRO A 140 3.44 29.99 9.45
C PRO A 140 2.39 31.08 9.54
N GLY A 141 2.85 32.37 9.58
CA GLY A 141 1.96 33.52 9.69
C GLY A 141 1.45 33.86 11.10
N THR A 142 1.90 33.14 12.13
CA THR A 142 1.54 33.42 13.53
C THR A 142 2.19 34.70 14.01
N ARG A 143 1.40 35.67 14.51
CA ARG A 143 1.89 36.95 15.03
C ARG A 143 2.32 36.88 16.48
N PHE A 144 1.80 35.92 17.26
CA PHE A 144 2.10 35.75 18.69
C PHE A 144 2.33 34.29 18.99
N CYS A 145 3.32 33.99 19.80
CA CYS A 145 3.59 32.63 20.27
C CYS A 145 2.46 32.16 21.20
N GLY A 146 1.84 31.01 20.90
CA GLY A 146 0.78 30.40 21.74
C GLY A 146 1.27 29.94 23.12
N GLU A 147 2.58 29.63 23.27
CA GLU A 147 3.17 29.15 24.51
C GLU A 147 3.62 30.29 25.44
N CYS A 148 4.27 31.31 24.93
CA CYS A 148 4.84 32.38 25.77
C CYS A 148 4.25 33.78 25.50
N GLY A 149 3.33 33.91 24.57
CA GLY A 149 2.70 35.17 24.21
C GLY A 149 3.61 36.18 23.48
N ALA A 150 4.85 35.84 23.22
CA ALA A 150 5.79 36.76 22.57
C ALA A 150 5.37 37.08 21.15
N ARG A 151 5.44 38.36 20.79
CA ARG A 151 5.20 38.83 19.42
C ARG A 151 6.31 38.35 18.50
N GLN A 152 5.91 37.80 17.37
CA GLN A 152 6.84 37.38 16.34
C GLN A 152 6.87 38.45 15.23
N GLU A 153 8.05 38.93 14.94
CA GLU A 153 8.26 39.83 13.79
C GLU A 153 8.34 38.95 12.54
N GLY A 154 7.40 39.15 11.60
CA GLY A 154 7.31 38.49 10.34
C GLY A 154 8.36 38.92 9.33
#